data_df977a91c9a352c783308f8919d629b2
#
_entry.id   df977a91c9a352c783308f8919d629b2
#
_cell.length_a   1.000
_cell.length_b   1.000
_cell.length_c   1.000
_cell.angle_alpha   90.00
_cell.angle_beta   90.00
_cell.angle_gamma   90.00
#
_symmetry.space_group_name_H-M   'P 1'
#
loop_
_entity.id
_entity.type
_entity.pdbx_description
1 polymer ?
#
loop_
_entity_poly.entity_id
_entity_poly.type
_entity_poly.pdbx_seq_one_letter_code
_entity_poly.pdbx_strand_id
1 'polypeptide(L)'
;MRALLLLFLTVSCLADTVTMKDGTFLKGRIERIASGVLEMRVPSLGEANVQHLQLALVESFVTEDAVLVSSGGVVSRGPANAAGGRVASQGGVETSPLDVALELWRDPALRPAETAGDRQWTTQADVDISGRNGVVMGSGFSAGFSAKGVTKANTVIAGVRLLRAESGNLASADDLHATVSYETNPTDVVFWYARSDTGYDNARLIDFFSVNAAGWGFRLHTDAKGKLDVRLGLAHRFEQYASPSQSSLSAPSADIGLVFSRELGWAVWDTSLNFVPSFLTTGDYYVRHETSFNVLRNEGPLSLRVGVSNDFRSKPLPTQVKTDTAYFLRTTYVWK
;
A
#
# COMPACT_ATOMS: atom_id res chain seq x y z
N MET A 1 13.76 -61.03 46.39
CA MET A 1 14.62 -59.89 46.01
C MET A 1 14.10 -59.33 44.68
N ARG A 2 13.38 -58.20 44.72
CA ARG A 2 12.94 -57.46 43.53
C ARG A 2 13.86 -56.25 43.39
N ALA A 3 14.69 -56.26 42.38
CA ALA A 3 15.55 -55.12 42.03
C ALA A 3 14.69 -54.04 41.36
N LEU A 4 14.58 -52.88 42.00
CA LEU A 4 13.94 -51.68 41.49
C LEU A 4 14.96 -50.96 40.59
N LEU A 5 14.76 -51.05 39.29
CA LEU A 5 15.59 -50.33 38.30
C LEU A 5 15.06 -48.86 38.21
N LEU A 6 15.78 -47.95 38.86
CA LEU A 6 15.55 -46.51 38.74
C LEU A 6 16.10 -46.03 37.41
N LEU A 7 15.22 -45.79 36.45
CA LEU A 7 15.54 -45.15 35.19
C LEU A 7 15.67 -43.65 35.45
N PHE A 8 16.90 -43.13 35.54
CA PHE A 8 17.15 -41.70 35.52
C PHE A 8 16.91 -41.20 34.11
N LEU A 9 15.73 -40.61 33.82
CA LEU A 9 15.56 -39.78 32.68
C LEU A 9 16.37 -38.49 32.88
N THR A 10 17.55 -38.43 32.31
CA THR A 10 18.25 -37.16 32.13
C THR A 10 17.47 -36.34 31.09
N VAL A 11 16.65 -35.43 31.55
CA VAL A 11 16.12 -34.36 30.67
C VAL A 11 17.35 -33.50 30.31
N SER A 12 17.88 -33.74 29.13
CA SER A 12 18.85 -32.83 28.52
C SER A 12 18.14 -31.51 28.29
N CYS A 13 18.34 -30.56 29.19
CA CYS A 13 17.83 -29.20 29.01
C CYS A 13 18.64 -28.59 27.86
N LEU A 14 18.14 -28.71 26.65
CA LEU A 14 18.67 -28.04 25.47
C LEU A 14 18.57 -26.53 25.75
N ALA A 15 19.72 -25.87 25.78
CA ALA A 15 19.77 -24.45 26.13
C ALA A 15 20.45 -23.68 25.00
N ASP A 16 19.79 -22.62 24.59
CA ASP A 16 20.34 -21.67 23.60
C ASP A 16 21.62 -21.01 24.16
N THR A 17 22.46 -20.55 23.26
CA THR A 17 23.70 -19.86 23.62
C THR A 17 23.78 -18.51 22.92
N VAL A 18 24.30 -17.53 23.63
CA VAL A 18 24.62 -16.19 23.11
C VAL A 18 26.04 -15.83 23.49
N THR A 19 26.83 -15.38 22.51
CA THR A 19 28.18 -14.84 22.72
C THR A 19 28.12 -13.34 22.39
N MET A 20 28.59 -12.53 23.32
CA MET A 20 28.68 -11.07 23.14
C MET A 20 30.04 -10.70 22.54
N LYS A 21 30.15 -9.55 21.91
CA LYS A 21 31.40 -9.03 21.33
C LYS A 21 32.53 -8.79 22.33
N ASP A 22 32.20 -8.64 23.62
CA ASP A 22 33.15 -8.52 24.70
C ASP A 22 33.67 -9.89 25.23
N GLY A 23 33.23 -11.01 24.62
CA GLY A 23 33.54 -12.37 25.01
C GLY A 23 32.64 -12.96 26.09
N THR A 24 31.65 -12.20 26.59
CA THR A 24 30.66 -12.73 27.55
C THR A 24 29.81 -13.83 26.89
N PHE A 25 29.73 -14.98 27.57
CA PHE A 25 28.96 -16.14 27.13
C PHE A 25 27.77 -16.36 28.04
N LEU A 26 26.57 -16.42 27.45
CA LEU A 26 25.33 -16.67 28.17
C LEU A 26 24.68 -17.96 27.67
N LYS A 27 24.19 -18.75 28.63
CA LYS A 27 23.46 -20.00 28.37
C LYS A 27 22.07 -19.89 28.99
N GLY A 28 21.02 -20.15 28.18
CA GLY A 28 19.65 -20.01 28.63
C GLY A 28 18.67 -20.27 27.52
N ARG A 29 17.57 -19.53 27.49
CA ARG A 29 16.52 -19.66 26.50
C ARG A 29 16.24 -18.32 25.85
N ILE A 30 16.47 -18.20 24.56
CA ILE A 30 16.11 -17.02 23.79
C ILE A 30 14.60 -17.05 23.61
N GLU A 31 13.90 -16.03 24.10
CA GLU A 31 12.45 -15.90 23.99
C GLU A 31 12.05 -15.14 22.73
N ARG A 32 12.74 -14.02 22.44
CA ARG A 32 12.52 -13.25 21.25
C ARG A 32 13.71 -12.35 20.88
N ILE A 33 13.73 -11.97 19.59
CA ILE A 33 14.53 -10.83 19.09
C ILE A 33 13.55 -9.92 18.37
N ALA A 34 13.48 -8.65 18.76
CA ALA A 34 12.65 -7.66 18.11
C ALA A 34 13.21 -6.26 18.35
N SER A 35 13.10 -5.40 17.35
CA SER A 35 13.53 -3.97 17.43
C SER A 35 14.98 -3.81 17.91
N GLY A 36 15.88 -4.72 17.50
CA GLY A 36 17.29 -4.68 17.86
C GLY A 36 17.64 -5.13 19.30
N VAL A 37 16.67 -5.75 20.01
CA VAL A 37 16.86 -6.29 21.36
C VAL A 37 16.64 -7.79 21.35
N LEU A 38 17.60 -8.55 21.92
CA LEU A 38 17.49 -9.98 22.19
C LEU A 38 17.06 -10.17 23.65
N GLU A 39 15.95 -10.85 23.87
CA GLU A 39 15.46 -11.23 25.20
C GLU A 39 15.76 -12.67 25.46
N MET A 40 16.48 -12.93 26.56
CA MET A 40 16.93 -14.26 26.94
C MET A 40 16.62 -14.52 28.42
N ARG A 41 16.03 -15.65 28.71
CA ARG A 41 15.87 -16.16 30.09
C ARG A 41 17.12 -16.95 30.47
N VAL A 42 17.82 -16.52 31.50
CA VAL A 42 19.03 -17.13 31.99
C VAL A 42 18.78 -17.80 33.34
N PRO A 43 18.67 -19.13 33.42
CA PRO A 43 18.30 -19.84 34.66
C PRO A 43 19.24 -19.61 35.86
N SER A 44 20.53 -19.37 35.60
CA SER A 44 21.51 -19.07 36.66
C SER A 44 21.26 -17.75 37.37
N LEU A 45 20.45 -16.86 36.80
CA LEU A 45 20.08 -15.56 37.37
C LEU A 45 18.65 -15.54 38.01
N GLY A 46 18.02 -16.72 38.06
CA GLY A 46 16.64 -16.90 38.56
C GLY A 46 15.61 -17.02 37.44
N GLU A 47 14.61 -17.90 37.60
CA GLU A 47 13.62 -18.23 36.56
C GLU A 47 12.78 -17.03 36.05
N ALA A 48 12.62 -16.00 36.87
CA ALA A 48 11.86 -14.79 36.52
C ALA A 48 12.71 -13.73 35.82
N ASN A 49 14.03 -13.95 35.65
CA ASN A 49 14.94 -12.89 35.18
C ASN A 49 15.18 -13.01 33.67
N VAL A 50 14.57 -12.11 32.91
CA VAL A 50 14.80 -11.95 31.46
C VAL A 50 15.88 -10.89 31.25
N GLN A 51 16.94 -11.28 30.57
CA GLN A 51 18.01 -10.35 30.15
C GLN A 51 17.64 -9.71 28.82
N HIS A 52 17.80 -8.40 28.74
CA HIS A 52 17.61 -7.61 27.52
C HIS A 52 18.97 -7.22 26.95
N LEU A 53 19.39 -7.89 25.88
CA LEU A 53 20.69 -7.70 25.25
C LEU A 53 20.53 -6.88 23.97
N GLN A 54 21.29 -5.82 23.79
CA GLN A 54 21.29 -5.11 22.53
C GLN A 54 21.90 -5.99 21.44
N LEU A 55 21.16 -6.23 20.36
CA LEU A 55 21.57 -7.10 19.26
C LEU A 55 22.89 -6.63 18.60
N ALA A 56 23.12 -5.32 18.58
CA ALA A 56 24.38 -4.73 18.09
C ALA A 56 25.63 -5.16 18.87
N LEU A 57 25.47 -5.61 20.12
CA LEU A 57 26.56 -6.11 20.98
C LEU A 57 26.68 -7.65 20.94
N VAL A 58 25.78 -8.34 20.26
CA VAL A 58 25.83 -9.79 20.09
C VAL A 58 26.78 -10.12 18.94
N GLU A 59 27.71 -11.04 19.17
CA GLU A 59 28.62 -11.58 18.16
C GLU A 59 28.00 -12.81 17.47
N SER A 60 27.42 -13.72 18.27
CA SER A 60 26.76 -14.92 17.76
C SER A 60 25.69 -15.44 18.70
N PHE A 61 24.73 -16.18 18.17
CA PHE A 61 23.78 -16.96 18.96
C PHE A 61 23.43 -18.28 18.24
N VAL A 62 22.99 -19.28 19.01
CA VAL A 62 22.44 -20.53 18.51
C VAL A 62 21.18 -20.87 19.30
N THR A 63 20.09 -21.22 18.60
CA THR A 63 18.91 -21.78 19.23
C THR A 63 18.88 -23.29 19.00
N GLU A 64 18.64 -24.05 20.05
CA GLU A 64 18.54 -25.52 19.98
C GLU A 64 17.13 -25.93 19.47
N ASP A 65 16.11 -25.25 19.94
CA ASP A 65 14.73 -25.47 19.52
C ASP A 65 14.35 -24.66 18.29
N ALA A 66 13.30 -25.11 17.60
CA ALA A 66 12.72 -24.39 16.48
C ALA A 66 12.10 -23.05 16.94
N VAL A 67 12.51 -21.99 16.29
CA VAL A 67 12.01 -20.62 16.44
C VAL A 67 11.42 -20.12 15.13
N LEU A 68 10.55 -19.14 15.19
CA LEU A 68 10.10 -18.39 14.01
C LEU A 68 11.11 -17.26 13.76
N VAL A 69 11.74 -17.26 12.60
CA VAL A 69 12.67 -16.20 12.16
C VAL A 69 12.02 -15.42 11.03
N SER A 70 12.00 -14.10 11.13
CA SER A 70 11.53 -13.19 10.08
C SER A 70 12.62 -12.17 9.78
N SER A 71 12.99 -12.04 8.52
CA SER A 71 13.93 -11.03 8.04
C SER A 71 13.60 -10.67 6.60
N GLY A 72 13.55 -9.35 6.29
CA GLY A 72 13.28 -8.88 4.93
C GLY A 72 11.93 -9.35 4.33
N GLY A 73 10.93 -9.70 5.18
CA GLY A 73 9.64 -10.22 4.72
C GLY A 73 9.59 -11.74 4.50
N VAL A 74 10.72 -12.43 4.63
CA VAL A 74 10.78 -13.90 4.56
C VAL A 74 10.65 -14.47 5.97
N VAL A 75 9.77 -15.45 6.15
CA VAL A 75 9.52 -16.12 7.43
C VAL A 75 9.89 -17.59 7.31
N SER A 76 10.70 -18.08 8.25
CA SER A 76 11.06 -19.50 8.35
C SER A 76 10.87 -20.02 9.78
N ARG A 77 10.69 -21.33 9.93
CA ARG A 77 10.60 -22.00 11.22
C ARG A 77 11.65 -23.10 11.31
N GLY A 78 12.49 -23.03 12.31
CA GLY A 78 13.55 -24.01 12.57
C GLY A 78 14.55 -23.48 13.59
N PRO A 79 15.54 -24.29 14.02
CA PRO A 79 16.66 -23.79 14.78
C PRO A 79 17.37 -22.67 14.02
N ALA A 80 17.77 -21.61 14.73
CA ALA A 80 18.44 -20.46 14.17
C ALA A 80 19.87 -20.35 14.72
N ASN A 81 20.76 -19.89 13.86
CA ASN A 81 22.17 -19.68 14.17
C ASN A 81 22.59 -18.32 13.59
N ALA A 82 23.27 -17.53 14.41
CA ALA A 82 23.89 -16.27 13.98
C ALA A 82 25.37 -16.33 14.22
N ALA A 83 26.17 -16.09 13.18
CA ALA A 83 27.62 -15.98 13.25
C ALA A 83 28.15 -15.06 12.16
N GLY A 84 29.24 -14.30 12.45
CA GLY A 84 29.84 -13.38 11.47
C GLY A 84 28.90 -12.29 10.96
N GLY A 85 27.96 -11.85 11.79
CA GLY A 85 26.96 -10.83 11.43
C GLY A 85 25.83 -11.31 10.51
N ARG A 86 25.66 -12.63 10.32
CA ARG A 86 24.60 -13.23 9.52
C ARG A 86 23.80 -14.24 10.33
N VAL A 87 22.51 -14.37 10.01
CA VAL A 87 21.61 -15.37 10.59
C VAL A 87 21.25 -16.41 9.54
N ALA A 88 21.35 -17.67 9.89
CA ALA A 88 20.86 -18.80 9.11
C ALA A 88 19.78 -19.54 9.91
N SER A 89 18.74 -20.02 9.25
CA SER A 89 17.73 -20.90 9.81
C SER A 89 17.65 -22.18 8.99
N GLN A 90 17.46 -23.33 9.63
CA GLN A 90 17.35 -24.62 8.93
C GLN A 90 16.14 -24.69 7.95
N GLY A 91 15.25 -23.71 7.98
CA GLY A 91 14.14 -23.55 7.02
C GLY A 91 14.49 -22.83 5.71
N GLY A 92 15.78 -22.56 5.44
CA GLY A 92 16.24 -22.05 4.13
C GLY A 92 16.33 -20.50 4.03
N VAL A 93 16.31 -19.77 5.14
CA VAL A 93 16.59 -18.34 5.13
C VAL A 93 18.06 -18.11 5.42
N GLU A 94 18.86 -17.93 4.37
CA GLU A 94 20.13 -17.22 4.50
C GLU A 94 19.82 -15.74 4.56
N THR A 95 19.86 -15.18 5.76
CA THR A 95 19.56 -13.78 5.94
C THR A 95 20.80 -12.92 5.98
N SER A 96 20.61 -11.73 5.56
CA SER A 96 21.46 -10.56 5.67
C SER A 96 21.79 -10.19 7.14
N PRO A 97 22.57 -9.16 7.38
CA PRO A 97 23.23 -8.89 8.65
C PRO A 97 22.29 -8.91 9.85
N LEU A 98 22.89 -9.23 11.03
CA LEU A 98 22.32 -9.03 12.36
C LEU A 98 21.98 -7.54 12.54
N ASP A 99 20.83 -7.12 12.04
CA ASP A 99 20.37 -5.74 12.12
C ASP A 99 19.00 -5.64 12.83
N VAL A 100 18.52 -4.42 12.97
CA VAL A 100 17.25 -4.10 13.64
C VAL A 100 16.03 -4.77 12.95
N ALA A 101 16.18 -5.22 11.71
CA ALA A 101 15.09 -5.84 10.92
C ALA A 101 14.92 -7.34 11.21
N LEU A 102 15.85 -7.96 11.97
CA LEU A 102 15.72 -9.35 12.39
C LEU A 102 14.66 -9.47 13.49
N GLU A 103 13.68 -10.32 13.26
CA GLU A 103 12.72 -10.76 14.28
C GLU A 103 12.88 -12.28 14.51
N LEU A 104 12.91 -12.68 15.77
CA LEU A 104 12.89 -14.07 16.18
C LEU A 104 11.88 -14.23 17.33
N TRP A 105 11.00 -15.23 17.20
CA TRP A 105 9.97 -15.51 18.19
C TRP A 105 9.96 -17.00 18.50
N ARG A 106 10.15 -17.34 19.79
CA ARG A 106 10.05 -18.73 20.23
C ARG A 106 8.59 -19.20 20.25
N ASP A 107 7.71 -18.37 20.76
CA ASP A 107 6.27 -18.57 20.68
C ASP A 107 5.68 -17.68 19.57
N PRO A 108 5.24 -18.27 18.43
CA PRO A 108 4.64 -17.51 17.36
C PRO A 108 3.38 -16.73 17.76
N ALA A 109 2.67 -17.17 18.81
CA ALA A 109 1.48 -16.50 19.32
C ALA A 109 1.81 -15.16 20.03
N LEU A 110 3.05 -15.01 20.51
CA LEU A 110 3.55 -13.78 21.12
C LEU A 110 4.09 -12.78 20.11
N ARG A 111 4.24 -13.18 18.84
CA ARG A 111 4.53 -12.23 17.78
C ARG A 111 3.35 -11.28 17.68
N PRO A 112 3.57 -9.95 17.85
CA PRO A 112 2.49 -9.01 17.63
C PRO A 112 1.91 -9.29 16.24
N ALA A 113 0.62 -9.57 16.14
CA ALA A 113 -0.04 -9.46 14.85
C ALA A 113 0.36 -8.09 14.30
N GLU A 114 0.77 -8.00 13.03
CA GLU A 114 1.08 -6.71 12.42
C GLU A 114 -0.10 -5.79 12.70
N THR A 115 0.05 -5.02 13.76
CA THR A 115 -1.01 -4.16 14.25
C THR A 115 -1.13 -3.00 13.27
N ALA A 116 -2.35 -2.51 13.11
CA ALA A 116 -2.63 -1.29 12.34
C ALA A 116 -1.74 -0.08 12.75
N GLY A 117 -0.96 -0.21 13.85
CA GLY A 117 0.03 0.76 14.31
C GLY A 117 1.27 0.92 13.43
N ASP A 118 1.61 -0.06 12.60
CA ASP A 118 2.76 0.02 11.68
C ASP A 118 2.41 0.71 10.35
N ARG A 119 1.19 1.26 10.24
CA ARG A 119 0.76 1.96 9.04
C ARG A 119 1.43 3.33 8.93
N GLN A 120 2.29 3.46 7.94
CA GLN A 120 2.90 4.75 7.60
C GLN A 120 1.92 5.59 6.79
N TRP A 121 1.55 6.73 7.34
CA TRP A 121 0.67 7.67 6.67
C TRP A 121 1.46 8.74 5.94
N THR A 122 1.04 9.03 4.72
CA THR A 122 1.47 10.18 3.94
C THR A 122 0.23 10.94 3.53
N THR A 123 0.19 12.22 3.81
CA THR A 123 -0.92 13.10 3.47
C THR A 123 -0.45 14.13 2.45
N GLN A 124 -1.34 14.54 1.56
CA GLN A 124 -1.04 15.58 0.59
C GLN A 124 -2.24 16.50 0.37
N ALA A 125 -1.93 17.76 0.12
CA ALA A 125 -2.88 18.75 -0.37
C ALA A 125 -2.45 19.23 -1.76
N ASP A 126 -3.41 19.33 -2.65
CA ASP A 126 -3.22 19.70 -4.04
C ASP A 126 -4.00 20.97 -4.36
N VAL A 127 -3.39 21.84 -5.17
CA VAL A 127 -4.05 22.99 -5.77
C VAL A 127 -3.72 22.99 -7.25
N ASP A 128 -4.76 23.01 -8.10
CA ASP A 128 -4.60 23.00 -9.56
C ASP A 128 -5.14 24.27 -10.17
N ILE A 129 -4.44 24.72 -11.22
CA ILE A 129 -5.00 25.61 -12.26
C ILE A 129 -5.15 24.76 -13.51
N SER A 130 -6.31 24.80 -14.15
CA SER A 130 -6.60 23.99 -15.32
C SER A 130 -7.26 24.78 -16.44
N GLY A 131 -6.91 24.44 -17.71
CA GLY A 131 -7.68 24.76 -18.88
C GLY A 131 -8.48 23.55 -19.31
N ARG A 132 -9.75 23.73 -19.71
CA ARG A 132 -10.64 22.65 -20.13
C ARG A 132 -11.17 22.85 -21.54
N ASN A 133 -11.31 21.74 -22.25
CA ASN A 133 -11.97 21.65 -23.55
C ASN A 133 -12.86 20.40 -23.55
N GLY A 134 -14.17 20.58 -23.71
CA GLY A 134 -15.12 19.46 -23.66
C GLY A 134 -16.54 19.91 -23.37
N VAL A 135 -17.14 19.38 -22.30
CA VAL A 135 -18.49 19.75 -21.84
C VAL A 135 -18.57 21.25 -21.60
N VAL A 136 -17.48 21.81 -21.10
CA VAL A 136 -17.32 23.25 -20.94
C VAL A 136 -15.94 23.67 -21.39
N MET A 137 -15.87 24.81 -22.07
CA MET A 137 -14.61 25.47 -22.41
C MET A 137 -14.34 26.57 -21.38
N GLY A 138 -13.17 26.55 -20.73
CA GLY A 138 -12.85 27.56 -19.72
C GLY A 138 -11.58 27.26 -18.95
N SER A 139 -11.30 28.12 -17.98
CA SER A 139 -10.26 27.91 -16.98
C SER A 139 -10.91 27.55 -15.64
N GLY A 140 -10.25 26.70 -14.87
CA GLY A 140 -10.74 26.23 -13.59
C GLY A 140 -9.66 26.22 -12.53
N PHE A 141 -10.13 26.13 -11.31
CA PHE A 141 -9.35 25.92 -10.10
C PHE A 141 -9.85 24.66 -9.40
N SER A 142 -8.94 23.82 -8.95
CA SER A 142 -9.31 22.71 -8.08
C SER A 142 -8.47 22.65 -6.82
N ALA A 143 -9.05 22.11 -5.77
CA ALA A 143 -8.38 21.80 -4.54
C ALA A 143 -8.63 20.34 -4.17
N GLY A 144 -7.61 19.67 -3.67
CA GLY A 144 -7.69 18.27 -3.27
C GLY A 144 -6.94 18.01 -1.99
N PHE A 145 -7.38 16.96 -1.30
CA PHE A 145 -6.68 16.41 -0.15
C PHE A 145 -6.71 14.90 -0.26
N SER A 146 -5.61 14.24 0.05
CA SER A 146 -5.57 12.79 0.14
C SER A 146 -4.64 12.29 1.23
N ALA A 147 -4.94 11.10 1.73
CA ALA A 147 -4.15 10.37 2.69
C ALA A 147 -3.88 8.96 2.17
N LYS A 148 -2.61 8.55 2.18
CA LYS A 148 -2.15 7.22 1.81
C LYS A 148 -1.55 6.55 3.04
N GLY A 149 -2.11 5.43 3.46
CA GLY A 149 -1.61 4.60 4.54
C GLY A 149 -1.06 3.28 4.01
N VAL A 150 0.20 2.99 4.28
CA VAL A 150 0.91 1.80 3.80
C VAL A 150 1.33 0.93 4.97
N THR A 151 1.07 -0.37 4.88
CA THR A 151 1.65 -1.41 5.72
C THR A 151 2.38 -2.41 4.82
N LYS A 152 3.07 -3.39 5.40
CA LYS A 152 3.61 -4.52 4.63
C LYS A 152 2.51 -5.37 3.96
N ALA A 153 1.30 -5.36 4.52
CA ALA A 153 0.19 -6.20 4.06
C ALA A 153 -0.76 -5.49 3.10
N ASN A 154 -0.88 -4.16 3.16
CA ASN A 154 -1.85 -3.44 2.35
C ASN A 154 -1.54 -1.94 2.22
N THR A 155 -2.20 -1.33 1.24
CA THR A 155 -2.24 0.12 1.03
C THR A 155 -3.69 0.57 1.04
N VAL A 156 -3.98 1.65 1.77
CA VAL A 156 -5.26 2.38 1.72
C VAL A 156 -4.98 3.78 1.23
N ILE A 157 -5.79 4.27 0.30
CA ILE A 157 -5.76 5.65 -0.16
C ILE A 157 -7.17 6.21 -0.05
N ALA A 158 -7.31 7.36 0.58
CA ALA A 158 -8.56 8.12 0.60
C ALA A 158 -8.28 9.54 0.14
N GLY A 159 -9.18 10.12 -0.64
CA GLY A 159 -9.01 11.48 -1.15
C GLY A 159 -10.32 12.15 -1.46
N VAL A 160 -10.29 13.47 -1.47
CA VAL A 160 -11.38 14.33 -1.91
C VAL A 160 -10.81 15.41 -2.81
N ARG A 161 -11.52 15.72 -3.89
CA ARG A 161 -11.18 16.79 -4.82
C ARG A 161 -12.45 17.57 -5.16
N LEU A 162 -12.35 18.87 -5.08
CA LEU A 162 -13.35 19.82 -5.56
C LEU A 162 -12.78 20.56 -6.76
N LEU A 163 -13.55 20.68 -7.82
CA LEU A 163 -13.21 21.48 -9.00
C LEU A 163 -14.28 22.54 -9.22
N ARG A 164 -13.86 23.77 -9.48
CA ARG A 164 -14.69 24.84 -9.98
C ARG A 164 -14.06 25.49 -11.18
N ALA A 165 -14.85 25.70 -12.23
CA ALA A 165 -14.45 26.43 -13.42
C ALA A 165 -15.55 27.35 -13.86
N GLU A 166 -15.18 28.48 -14.48
CA GLU A 166 -16.11 29.46 -15.04
C GLU A 166 -15.76 29.71 -16.51
N SER A 167 -16.79 29.84 -17.33
CA SER A 167 -16.68 30.25 -18.73
C SER A 167 -17.63 31.41 -18.97
N GLY A 168 -17.08 32.60 -19.16
CA GLY A 168 -17.88 33.84 -19.15
C GLY A 168 -18.48 34.08 -17.76
N ASN A 169 -19.78 34.38 -17.69
CA ASN A 169 -20.51 34.61 -16.41
C ASN A 169 -21.27 33.37 -15.93
N LEU A 170 -21.04 32.21 -16.52
CA LEU A 170 -21.72 30.95 -16.14
C LEU A 170 -20.75 30.01 -15.46
N ALA A 171 -21.16 29.44 -14.34
CA ALA A 171 -20.44 28.36 -13.72
C ALA A 171 -20.31 27.18 -14.71
N SER A 172 -19.11 26.81 -15.05
CA SER A 172 -18.83 25.90 -16.15
C SER A 172 -18.39 24.51 -15.70
N ALA A 173 -17.90 24.39 -14.48
CA ALA A 173 -17.71 23.14 -13.78
C ALA A 173 -17.92 23.37 -12.29
N ASP A 174 -18.61 22.44 -11.68
CA ASP A 174 -18.75 22.31 -10.24
C ASP A 174 -18.87 20.80 -10.01
N ASP A 175 -17.73 20.19 -9.72
CA ASP A 175 -17.67 18.75 -9.46
C ASP A 175 -16.93 18.45 -8.17
N LEU A 176 -17.33 17.37 -7.52
CA LEU A 176 -16.68 16.81 -6.34
C LEU A 176 -16.45 15.33 -6.58
N HIS A 177 -15.25 14.89 -6.31
CA HIS A 177 -14.87 13.48 -6.26
C HIS A 177 -14.37 13.11 -4.86
N ALA A 178 -14.95 12.09 -4.26
CA ALA A 178 -14.42 11.43 -3.08
C ALA A 178 -14.03 10.00 -3.47
N THR A 179 -12.77 9.65 -3.21
CA THR A 179 -12.19 8.37 -3.61
C THR A 179 -11.67 7.61 -2.41
N VAL A 180 -11.88 6.30 -2.41
CA VAL A 180 -11.24 5.37 -1.48
C VAL A 180 -10.74 4.19 -2.28
N SER A 181 -9.51 3.76 -2.03
CA SER A 181 -8.98 2.53 -2.58
C SER A 181 -8.23 1.73 -1.54
N TYR A 182 -8.33 0.43 -1.67
CA TYR A 182 -7.63 -0.56 -0.87
C TYR A 182 -6.93 -1.54 -1.80
N GLU A 183 -5.67 -1.84 -1.51
CA GLU A 183 -4.88 -2.83 -2.22
C GLU A 183 -4.17 -3.70 -1.19
N THR A 184 -4.20 -5.02 -1.37
CA THR A 184 -3.26 -5.89 -0.66
C THR A 184 -1.86 -5.66 -1.25
N ASN A 185 -0.82 -5.77 -0.42
CA ASN A 185 0.57 -5.69 -0.86
C ASN A 185 1.25 -7.06 -0.76
N PRO A 186 0.76 -8.11 -1.42
CA PRO A 186 1.48 -9.37 -1.48
C PRO A 186 2.84 -9.11 -2.11
N THR A 187 3.83 -9.82 -1.69
CA THR A 187 5.19 -9.77 -2.27
C THR A 187 5.21 -10.24 -3.73
N ASP A 188 4.10 -10.81 -4.16
CA ASP A 188 3.95 -11.48 -5.45
C ASP A 188 3.36 -10.58 -6.53
N VAL A 189 3.33 -11.10 -7.73
CA VAL A 189 2.84 -10.45 -8.95
C VAL A 189 1.34 -10.10 -8.87
N VAL A 190 0.56 -10.78 -8.01
CA VAL A 190 -0.90 -10.65 -7.93
C VAL A 190 -1.32 -10.01 -6.61
N PHE A 191 -2.23 -9.05 -6.66
CA PHE A 191 -2.83 -8.40 -5.50
C PHE A 191 -4.35 -8.26 -5.66
N TRP A 192 -5.07 -8.15 -4.54
CA TRP A 192 -6.48 -7.79 -4.51
C TRP A 192 -6.64 -6.28 -4.40
N TYR A 193 -7.66 -5.74 -5.06
CA TYR A 193 -8.03 -4.35 -4.88
C TYR A 193 -9.54 -4.18 -4.71
N ALA A 194 -9.91 -3.10 -4.03
CA ALA A 194 -11.26 -2.54 -4.02
C ALA A 194 -11.13 -1.01 -4.15
N ARG A 195 -12.03 -0.38 -4.90
CA ARG A 195 -12.06 1.07 -5.05
C ARG A 195 -13.48 1.61 -5.14
N SER A 196 -13.65 2.81 -4.64
CA SER A 196 -14.87 3.61 -4.78
C SER A 196 -14.50 5.00 -5.24
N ASP A 197 -15.20 5.51 -6.24
CA ASP A 197 -15.16 6.90 -6.68
C ASP A 197 -16.61 7.39 -6.68
N THR A 198 -16.90 8.42 -5.89
CA THR A 198 -18.25 8.95 -5.70
C THR A 198 -18.24 10.47 -5.65
N GLY A 199 -19.32 11.08 -6.04
CA GLY A 199 -19.43 12.54 -6.04
C GLY A 199 -20.61 13.06 -6.84
N TYR A 200 -20.48 14.30 -7.33
CA TYR A 200 -21.40 14.92 -8.24
C TYR A 200 -20.65 15.64 -9.38
N ASP A 201 -21.33 15.93 -10.48
CA ASP A 201 -20.79 16.68 -11.63
C ASP A 201 -21.93 17.53 -12.22
N ASN A 202 -22.05 18.75 -11.73
CA ASN A 202 -23.12 19.67 -12.12
C ASN A 202 -23.01 20.10 -13.60
N ALA A 203 -21.79 20.14 -14.16
CA ALA A 203 -21.61 20.44 -15.59
C ALA A 203 -22.22 19.37 -16.49
N ARG A 204 -22.27 18.13 -16.00
CA ARG A 204 -22.89 16.98 -16.68
C ARG A 204 -24.32 16.70 -16.22
N LEU A 205 -24.90 17.58 -15.39
CA LEU A 205 -26.23 17.40 -14.79
C LEU A 205 -26.33 16.08 -14.00
N ILE A 206 -25.27 15.72 -13.28
CA ILE A 206 -25.20 14.52 -12.44
C ILE A 206 -25.20 14.97 -10.97
N ASP A 207 -26.32 14.77 -10.29
CA ASP A 207 -26.46 15.08 -8.86
C ASP A 207 -25.66 14.13 -7.98
N PHE A 208 -25.54 12.87 -8.41
CA PHE A 208 -24.76 11.89 -7.71
C PHE A 208 -24.26 10.81 -8.67
N PHE A 209 -23.01 10.43 -8.53
CA PHE A 209 -22.46 9.23 -9.16
C PHE A 209 -21.69 8.38 -8.17
N SER A 210 -21.61 7.09 -8.45
CA SER A 210 -20.65 6.20 -7.82
C SER A 210 -20.15 5.12 -8.78
N VAL A 211 -18.85 4.83 -8.72
CA VAL A 211 -18.20 3.69 -9.37
C VAL A 211 -17.50 2.90 -8.30
N ASN A 212 -18.05 1.74 -7.98
CA ASN A 212 -17.49 0.81 -6.99
C ASN A 212 -16.95 -0.40 -7.73
N ALA A 213 -15.69 -0.76 -7.48
CA ALA A 213 -15.05 -1.87 -8.16
C ALA A 213 -14.19 -2.71 -7.22
N ALA A 214 -14.09 -4.00 -7.52
CA ALA A 214 -13.20 -4.92 -6.83
C ALA A 214 -12.71 -6.01 -7.79
N GLY A 215 -11.48 -6.51 -7.56
CA GLY A 215 -10.89 -7.52 -8.43
C GLY A 215 -9.44 -7.84 -8.08
N TRP A 216 -8.73 -8.29 -9.09
CA TRP A 216 -7.31 -8.62 -9.02
C TRP A 216 -6.47 -7.62 -9.80
N GLY A 217 -5.31 -7.30 -9.26
CA GLY A 217 -4.27 -6.55 -9.94
C GLY A 217 -3.05 -7.45 -10.19
N PHE A 218 -2.34 -7.14 -11.26
CA PHE A 218 -1.14 -7.84 -11.70
C PHE A 218 -0.01 -6.81 -11.84
N ARG A 219 1.08 -7.01 -11.10
CA ARG A 219 2.32 -6.22 -11.23
C ARG A 219 3.13 -6.79 -12.38
N LEU A 220 3.01 -6.18 -13.55
CA LEU A 220 3.73 -6.62 -14.73
C LEU A 220 5.20 -6.22 -14.68
N HIS A 221 5.51 -5.12 -14.00
CA HIS A 221 6.86 -4.64 -13.81
C HIS A 221 6.98 -3.84 -12.51
N THR A 222 8.04 -4.08 -11.76
CA THR A 222 8.41 -3.28 -10.58
C THR A 222 9.92 -3.28 -10.46
N ASP A 223 10.52 -2.09 -10.49
CA ASP A 223 11.93 -1.87 -10.22
C ASP A 223 12.12 -0.63 -9.32
N ALA A 224 13.37 -0.28 -9.00
CA ALA A 224 13.68 0.89 -8.19
C ALA A 224 13.23 2.23 -8.82
N LYS A 225 12.96 2.25 -10.13
CA LYS A 225 12.61 3.45 -10.90
C LYS A 225 11.15 3.53 -11.31
N GLY A 226 10.35 2.47 -11.10
CA GLY A 226 8.95 2.54 -11.48
C GLY A 226 8.18 1.23 -11.39
N LYS A 227 6.91 1.30 -11.78
CA LYS A 227 6.00 0.17 -11.77
C LYS A 227 5.00 0.23 -12.92
N LEU A 228 4.50 -0.94 -13.30
CA LEU A 228 3.39 -1.12 -14.22
C LEU A 228 2.43 -2.16 -13.63
N ASP A 229 1.24 -1.70 -13.27
CA ASP A 229 0.18 -2.53 -12.72
C ASP A 229 -1.01 -2.55 -13.68
N VAL A 230 -1.61 -3.73 -13.87
CA VAL A 230 -2.90 -3.91 -14.57
C VAL A 230 -3.92 -4.45 -13.59
N ARG A 231 -5.16 -3.96 -13.67
CA ARG A 231 -6.29 -4.37 -12.82
C ARG A 231 -7.41 -4.92 -13.67
N LEU A 232 -8.00 -6.00 -13.21
CA LEU A 232 -9.16 -6.65 -13.82
C LEU A 232 -10.16 -7.00 -12.72
N GLY A 233 -11.39 -6.56 -12.86
CA GLY A 233 -12.41 -6.76 -11.85
C GLY A 233 -13.83 -6.55 -12.33
N LEU A 234 -14.73 -6.56 -11.36
CA LEU A 234 -16.13 -6.21 -11.54
C LEU A 234 -16.36 -4.83 -10.95
N ALA A 235 -17.25 -4.08 -11.58
CA ALA A 235 -17.67 -2.77 -11.11
C ALA A 235 -19.20 -2.65 -11.11
N HIS A 236 -19.67 -1.72 -10.30
CA HIS A 236 -21.04 -1.21 -10.36
C HIS A 236 -20.96 0.30 -10.56
N ARG A 237 -21.56 0.78 -11.66
CA ARG A 237 -21.68 2.20 -11.98
C ARG A 237 -23.09 2.66 -11.71
N PHE A 238 -23.25 3.71 -10.93
CA PHE A 238 -24.51 4.36 -10.63
C PHE A 238 -24.42 5.85 -10.94
N GLU A 239 -25.44 6.42 -11.62
CA GLU A 239 -25.56 7.85 -11.88
C GLU A 239 -27.01 8.29 -11.69
N GLN A 240 -27.19 9.33 -10.90
CA GLN A 240 -28.47 10.03 -10.74
C GLN A 240 -28.36 11.39 -11.42
N TYR A 241 -29.29 11.69 -12.31
CA TYR A 241 -29.28 12.93 -13.08
C TYR A 241 -30.19 13.98 -12.45
N ALA A 242 -29.78 15.24 -12.54
CA ALA A 242 -30.57 16.42 -12.09
C ALA A 242 -31.91 16.58 -12.83
N SER A 243 -32.01 16.06 -14.05
CA SER A 243 -33.20 16.15 -14.85
C SER A 243 -34.22 15.07 -14.46
N PRO A 244 -35.43 15.42 -14.01
CA PRO A 244 -36.49 14.45 -13.69
C PRO A 244 -36.95 13.57 -14.87
N SER A 245 -36.68 14.02 -16.10
CA SER A 245 -36.98 13.25 -17.32
C SER A 245 -35.95 12.20 -17.65
N GLN A 246 -34.77 12.21 -17.00
CA GLN A 246 -33.70 11.28 -17.22
C GLN A 246 -33.71 10.23 -16.12
N SER A 247 -33.88 8.96 -16.52
CA SER A 247 -33.77 7.83 -15.58
C SER A 247 -32.35 7.68 -15.07
N SER A 248 -32.20 7.34 -13.79
CA SER A 248 -30.90 6.99 -13.21
C SER A 248 -30.29 5.79 -13.94
N LEU A 249 -28.97 5.81 -14.08
CA LEU A 249 -28.19 4.69 -14.58
C LEU A 249 -27.77 3.80 -13.40
N SER A 250 -28.00 2.50 -13.51
CA SER A 250 -27.47 1.48 -12.60
C SER A 250 -26.95 0.33 -13.45
N ALA A 251 -25.63 0.18 -13.57
CA ALA A 251 -25.03 -0.73 -14.54
C ALA A 251 -23.93 -1.58 -13.90
N PRO A 252 -24.13 -2.90 -13.76
CA PRO A 252 -23.02 -3.82 -13.55
C PRO A 252 -22.08 -3.75 -14.75
N SER A 253 -20.78 -3.71 -14.47
CA SER A 253 -19.74 -3.39 -15.43
C SER A 253 -18.49 -4.23 -15.15
N ALA A 254 -17.56 -4.30 -16.10
CA ALA A 254 -16.20 -4.70 -15.83
C ALA A 254 -15.37 -3.48 -15.36
N ASP A 255 -14.30 -3.73 -14.65
CA ASP A 255 -13.26 -2.75 -14.30
C ASP A 255 -11.93 -3.20 -14.89
N ILE A 256 -11.39 -2.41 -15.81
CA ILE A 256 -10.10 -2.65 -16.43
C ILE A 256 -9.25 -1.42 -16.18
N GLY A 257 -8.16 -1.59 -15.44
CA GLY A 257 -7.28 -0.49 -15.03
C GLY A 257 -5.83 -0.71 -15.42
N LEU A 258 -5.12 0.38 -15.65
CA LEU A 258 -3.67 0.40 -15.83
C LEU A 258 -3.11 1.54 -14.99
N VAL A 259 -2.04 1.27 -14.25
CA VAL A 259 -1.28 2.26 -13.49
C VAL A 259 0.19 2.09 -13.85
N PHE A 260 0.77 3.15 -14.35
CA PHE A 260 2.19 3.21 -14.69
C PHE A 260 2.84 4.39 -13.98
N SER A 261 4.05 4.18 -13.46
CA SER A 261 4.90 5.23 -12.88
C SER A 261 6.34 4.96 -13.25
N ARG A 262 7.07 5.99 -13.69
CA ARG A 262 8.48 5.85 -14.08
C ARG A 262 9.28 7.10 -13.72
N GLU A 263 10.40 6.89 -13.04
CA GLU A 263 11.39 7.94 -12.79
C GLU A 263 12.28 8.15 -14.01
N LEU A 264 12.30 9.38 -14.52
CA LEU A 264 13.06 9.81 -15.71
C LEU A 264 14.33 10.61 -15.36
N GLY A 265 14.68 10.73 -14.08
CA GLY A 265 15.78 11.53 -13.57
C GLY A 265 15.39 12.99 -13.31
N TRP A 266 14.83 13.71 -14.29
CA TRP A 266 14.34 15.09 -14.15
C TRP A 266 12.88 15.20 -13.72
N ALA A 267 12.09 14.14 -13.87
CA ALA A 267 10.68 14.06 -13.49
C ALA A 267 10.28 12.64 -13.14
N VAL A 268 9.12 12.49 -12.50
CA VAL A 268 8.38 11.21 -12.44
C VAL A 268 7.22 11.29 -13.42
N TRP A 269 7.17 10.37 -14.36
CA TRP A 269 6.02 10.17 -15.24
C TRP A 269 5.04 9.22 -14.61
N ASP A 270 3.82 9.71 -14.34
CA ASP A 270 2.70 8.93 -13.84
C ASP A 270 1.60 8.90 -14.90
N THR A 271 1.01 7.74 -15.13
CA THR A 271 -0.19 7.61 -15.93
C THR A 271 -1.15 6.57 -15.35
N SER A 272 -2.43 6.83 -15.45
CA SER A 272 -3.50 5.92 -15.07
C SER A 272 -4.60 5.89 -16.11
N LEU A 273 -5.14 4.70 -16.35
CA LEU A 273 -6.28 4.49 -17.24
C LEU A 273 -7.27 3.58 -16.52
N ASN A 274 -8.55 3.97 -16.53
CA ASN A 274 -9.65 3.11 -16.08
C ASN A 274 -10.68 3.02 -17.20
N PHE A 275 -11.04 1.81 -17.59
CA PHE A 275 -12.06 1.50 -18.59
C PHE A 275 -13.15 0.65 -17.93
N VAL A 276 -14.38 1.15 -17.95
CA VAL A 276 -15.53 0.56 -17.25
C VAL A 276 -16.65 0.31 -18.26
N PRO A 277 -16.64 -0.81 -19.00
CA PRO A 277 -17.69 -1.20 -19.93
C PRO A 277 -18.89 -1.81 -19.19
N SER A 278 -20.10 -1.40 -19.57
CA SER A 278 -21.35 -1.92 -19.05
C SER A 278 -21.66 -3.33 -19.61
N PHE A 279 -22.16 -4.22 -18.76
CA PHE A 279 -22.70 -5.52 -19.20
C PHE A 279 -24.14 -5.45 -19.70
N LEU A 280 -24.89 -4.39 -19.32
CA LEU A 280 -26.31 -4.28 -19.67
C LEU A 280 -26.53 -3.68 -21.05
N THR A 281 -25.65 -2.76 -21.45
CA THR A 281 -25.86 -2.00 -22.67
C THR A 281 -24.60 -2.05 -23.53
N THR A 282 -24.67 -2.78 -24.63
CA THR A 282 -23.56 -2.88 -25.59
C THR A 282 -23.12 -1.50 -26.08
N GLY A 283 -21.83 -1.24 -26.01
CA GLY A 283 -21.24 0.03 -26.42
C GLY A 283 -21.42 1.18 -25.40
N ASP A 284 -21.99 0.91 -24.21
CA ASP A 284 -21.91 1.85 -23.10
C ASP A 284 -20.68 1.59 -22.25
N TYR A 285 -19.79 2.57 -22.19
CA TYR A 285 -18.57 2.51 -21.40
C TYR A 285 -18.10 3.88 -20.97
N TYR A 286 -17.36 3.89 -19.89
CA TYR A 286 -16.72 5.04 -19.30
C TYR A 286 -15.19 4.83 -19.32
N VAL A 287 -14.44 5.85 -19.71
CA VAL A 287 -12.97 5.84 -19.66
C VAL A 287 -12.48 7.06 -18.92
N ARG A 288 -11.62 6.86 -17.96
CA ARG A 288 -10.87 7.93 -17.30
C ARG A 288 -9.39 7.70 -17.48
N HIS A 289 -8.71 8.71 -17.98
CA HIS A 289 -7.27 8.72 -18.18
C HIS A 289 -6.66 9.97 -17.57
N GLU A 290 -5.57 9.82 -16.84
CA GLU A 290 -4.74 10.93 -16.39
C GLU A 290 -3.28 10.58 -16.68
N THR A 291 -2.53 11.51 -17.28
CA THR A 291 -1.08 11.41 -17.40
C THR A 291 -0.43 12.71 -16.94
N SER A 292 0.68 12.59 -16.23
CA SER A 292 1.35 13.77 -15.66
C SER A 292 2.85 13.54 -15.46
N PHE A 293 3.57 14.65 -15.41
CA PHE A 293 4.98 14.72 -15.05
C PHE A 293 5.13 15.54 -13.77
N ASN A 294 5.70 14.93 -12.74
CA ASN A 294 6.07 15.61 -11.51
C ASN A 294 7.52 16.12 -11.67
N VAL A 295 7.67 17.44 -11.86
CA VAL A 295 8.93 18.07 -12.31
C VAL A 295 9.76 18.71 -11.20
N LEU A 296 9.15 19.12 -10.10
CA LEU A 296 9.86 19.62 -8.92
C LEU A 296 9.88 18.52 -7.87
N ARG A 297 11.01 17.84 -7.80
CA ARG A 297 11.27 16.79 -6.82
C ARG A 297 12.49 17.14 -5.98
N ASN A 298 12.44 18.32 -5.36
CA ASN A 298 13.44 18.68 -4.37
C ASN A 298 13.22 17.87 -3.10
N GLU A 299 14.20 17.80 -2.22
CA GLU A 299 14.11 17.13 -0.91
C GLU A 299 13.02 17.71 0.02
N GLY A 300 12.30 18.73 -0.43
CA GLY A 300 11.23 19.42 0.27
C GLY A 300 9.84 18.78 0.08
N PRO A 301 8.85 19.24 0.86
CA PRO A 301 7.48 18.71 0.82
C PRO A 301 6.68 19.19 -0.42
N LEU A 302 7.20 20.14 -1.19
CA LEU A 302 6.51 20.76 -2.32
C LEU A 302 6.91 20.12 -3.64
N SER A 303 5.93 19.81 -4.48
CA SER A 303 6.15 19.35 -5.85
C SER A 303 5.25 20.07 -6.84
N LEU A 304 5.69 20.15 -8.10
CA LEU A 304 4.94 20.70 -9.22
C LEU A 304 4.67 19.59 -10.22
N ARG A 305 3.41 19.44 -10.60
CA ARG A 305 2.96 18.44 -11.56
C ARG A 305 2.25 19.12 -12.74
N VAL A 306 2.63 18.78 -13.95
CA VAL A 306 1.95 19.20 -15.18
C VAL A 306 1.35 17.96 -15.85
N GLY A 307 0.14 18.07 -16.36
CA GLY A 307 -0.51 16.91 -16.94
C GLY A 307 -1.77 17.19 -17.72
N VAL A 308 -2.37 16.11 -18.19
CA VAL A 308 -3.65 16.08 -18.89
C VAL A 308 -4.52 14.96 -18.31
N SER A 309 -5.78 15.25 -18.13
CA SER A 309 -6.82 14.27 -17.80
C SER A 309 -7.89 14.25 -18.89
N ASN A 310 -8.39 13.07 -19.19
CA ASN A 310 -9.48 12.84 -20.12
C ASN A 310 -10.56 12.01 -19.44
N ASP A 311 -11.79 12.47 -19.56
CA ASP A 311 -12.97 11.79 -19.08
C ASP A 311 -13.92 11.56 -20.27
N PHE A 312 -14.09 10.31 -20.66
CA PHE A 312 -14.85 9.91 -21.84
C PHE A 312 -16.06 9.07 -21.45
N ARG A 313 -17.23 9.43 -21.98
CA ARG A 313 -18.47 8.66 -21.89
C ARG A 313 -18.97 8.34 -23.29
N SER A 314 -19.15 7.08 -23.58
CA SER A 314 -19.60 6.62 -24.90
C SER A 314 -21.04 7.04 -25.20
N LYS A 315 -21.89 7.11 -24.15
CA LYS A 315 -23.30 7.50 -24.20
C LYS A 315 -23.58 8.65 -23.22
N PRO A 316 -23.13 9.87 -23.52
CA PRO A 316 -23.47 11.05 -22.72
C PRO A 316 -24.94 11.44 -22.90
N LEU A 317 -25.43 12.35 -22.08
CA LEU A 317 -26.74 12.99 -22.32
C LEU A 317 -26.77 13.68 -23.70
N PRO A 318 -27.96 13.80 -24.35
CA PRO A 318 -28.06 14.29 -25.74
C PRO A 318 -27.43 15.65 -26.01
N THR A 319 -27.34 16.51 -25.01
CA THR A 319 -26.76 17.87 -25.11
C THR A 319 -25.27 17.93 -24.76
N GLN A 320 -24.65 16.80 -24.42
CA GLN A 320 -23.29 16.78 -23.90
C GLN A 320 -22.31 16.13 -24.88
N VAL A 321 -21.05 16.58 -24.83
CA VAL A 321 -19.95 15.99 -25.59
C VAL A 321 -19.46 14.72 -24.88
N LYS A 322 -18.88 13.81 -25.66
CA LYS A 322 -18.38 12.53 -25.15
C LYS A 322 -17.13 12.67 -24.32
N THR A 323 -16.25 13.62 -24.69
CA THR A 323 -14.92 13.77 -24.11
C THR A 323 -14.80 15.09 -23.39
N ASP A 324 -14.25 15.06 -22.20
CA ASP A 324 -13.82 16.24 -21.47
C ASP A 324 -12.32 16.11 -21.19
N THR A 325 -11.54 17.10 -21.67
CA THR A 325 -10.09 17.13 -21.52
C THR A 325 -9.69 18.32 -20.68
N ALA A 326 -8.95 18.09 -19.63
CA ALA A 326 -8.36 19.13 -18.80
C ALA A 326 -6.83 19.04 -18.83
N TYR A 327 -6.19 20.17 -19.14
CA TYR A 327 -4.77 20.40 -18.97
C TYR A 327 -4.55 21.10 -17.64
N PHE A 328 -3.67 20.60 -16.80
CA PHE A 328 -3.50 21.14 -15.45
C PHE A 328 -2.05 21.40 -15.09
N LEU A 329 -1.89 22.42 -14.25
CA LEU A 329 -0.69 22.69 -13.48
C LEU A 329 -1.07 22.56 -12.00
N ARG A 330 -0.53 21.55 -11.33
CA ARG A 330 -0.84 21.16 -9.96
C ARG A 330 0.36 21.38 -9.05
N THR A 331 0.14 22.13 -7.99
CA THR A 331 1.08 22.22 -6.87
C THR A 331 0.63 21.26 -5.78
N THR A 332 1.50 20.40 -5.33
CA THR A 332 1.23 19.41 -4.29
C THR A 332 2.16 19.67 -3.10
N TYR A 333 1.58 19.75 -1.92
CA TYR A 333 2.30 19.76 -0.65
C TYR A 333 2.11 18.42 0.04
N VAL A 334 3.21 17.74 0.39
CA VAL A 334 3.22 16.41 1.00
C VAL A 334 3.83 16.49 2.40
N TRP A 335 3.18 15.87 3.38
CA TRP A 335 3.74 15.68 4.72
C TRP A 335 3.55 14.23 5.20
N LYS A 336 4.52 13.76 5.96
CA LYS A 336 4.63 12.40 6.48
C LYS A 336 4.42 12.38 8.00
#